data_a915c04c99ac228b94e6d5d3c1e6740b
#
_entry.id   a915c04c99ac228b94e6d5d3c1e6740b
#
_cell.length_a   1.000
_cell.length_b   1.000
_cell.length_c   1.000
_cell.angle_alpha   90.00
_cell.angle_beta   90.00
_cell.angle_gamma   90.00
#
_symmetry.space_group_name_H-M   'P 1'
#
loop_
_entity.id
_entity.type
_entity.pdbx_description
1 polymer ?
#
loop_
_entity_poly.entity_id
_entity_poly.type
_entity_poly.pdbx_seq_one_letter_code
_entity_poly.pdbx_strand_id
1 'polypeptide(L)'
;SAASDVYKRQIFNFVMKADTEQLQEFLKLNDISAMMAEAYLKAEGSEKTQASYVSTLSNYVAKLTTNENICYVLTGNDFDFNLINPEHPKLFAISNNYATESVISPVIAMVMSIASRSFSMENRVPFVFILDEMTTFKVRDFEKLPSVLREYGAAFLLLTQSEGKLEKLYSKLDRSSIETNFGNIFLGRTLDVEALKYYPLFFGKYEKEKKSTSSGSSGGGRNSSVTISTQKEEIYESKDFASLEPGEFIGMGNRSNIKGHFRKKFRLFELKEEPLPVVAFRTEKEISDNYTRILKDIERVLGMEDAEVDVNSLFIGK
;
A
#
# COMPACT_ATOMS: atom_id res chain seq x y z
N SER A 1 27.66 11.44 -4.34
CA SER A 1 28.57 11.17 -5.47
C SER A 1 28.15 9.90 -6.17
N ALA A 2 28.32 9.81 -7.49
CA ALA A 2 27.90 8.66 -8.31
C ALA A 2 28.40 7.29 -7.78
N ALA A 3 29.58 7.24 -7.20
CA ALA A 3 30.13 6.06 -6.57
C ALA A 3 29.31 5.57 -5.36
N SER A 4 28.86 6.48 -4.49
CA SER A 4 28.00 6.15 -3.32
C SER A 4 26.66 5.56 -3.74
N ASP A 5 26.12 6.00 -4.88
CA ASP A 5 24.81 5.55 -5.34
C ASP A 5 24.88 4.17 -6.02
N VAL A 6 25.98 3.85 -6.70
CA VAL A 6 26.23 2.53 -7.27
C VAL A 6 26.29 1.48 -6.15
N TYR A 7 27.01 1.74 -5.06
CA TYR A 7 27.12 0.82 -3.93
C TYR A 7 25.79 0.53 -3.24
N LYS A 8 24.93 1.54 -3.06
CA LYS A 8 23.63 1.34 -2.41
C LYS A 8 22.69 0.42 -3.20
N ARG A 9 22.82 0.42 -4.53
CA ARG A 9 21.94 -0.31 -5.45
C ARG A 9 22.34 -1.77 -5.62
N GLN A 10 23.59 -2.07 -5.42
CA GLN A 10 24.14 -3.43 -5.59
C GLN A 10 24.12 -4.26 -4.29
N ILE A 11 23.78 -3.64 -3.15
CA ILE A 11 23.85 -4.27 -1.83
C ILE A 11 23.01 -5.56 -1.74
N PHE A 12 21.87 -5.60 -2.40
CA PHE A 12 21.01 -6.78 -2.39
C PHE A 12 21.64 -7.96 -3.13
N ASN A 13 22.21 -7.71 -4.32
CA ASN A 13 22.90 -8.73 -5.09
C ASN A 13 24.22 -9.14 -4.41
N PHE A 14 24.91 -8.19 -3.75
CA PHE A 14 26.06 -8.49 -2.91
C PHE A 14 25.73 -9.51 -1.81
N VAL A 15 24.65 -9.25 -1.04
CA VAL A 15 24.18 -10.15 0.01
C VAL A 15 23.85 -11.55 -0.51
N MET A 16 23.37 -11.64 -1.76
CA MET A 16 23.05 -12.94 -2.39
C MET A 16 24.26 -13.72 -2.85
N LYS A 17 25.36 -13.03 -3.18
CA LYS A 17 26.58 -13.65 -3.73
C LYS A 17 27.71 -13.82 -2.70
N ALA A 18 27.78 -12.93 -1.70
CA ALA A 18 28.83 -12.98 -0.70
C ALA A 18 28.74 -14.25 0.16
N ASP A 19 29.87 -14.87 0.39
CA ASP A 19 29.99 -15.91 1.41
C ASP A 19 29.93 -15.32 2.83
N THR A 20 29.98 -16.20 3.81
CA THR A 20 29.83 -15.79 5.23
C THR A 20 30.97 -14.86 5.67
N GLU A 21 32.18 -15.11 5.26
CA GLU A 21 33.37 -14.36 5.63
C GLU A 21 33.36 -12.97 4.95
N GLN A 22 33.11 -12.92 3.66
CA GLN A 22 32.95 -11.69 2.89
C GLN A 22 31.86 -10.79 3.44
N LEU A 23 30.71 -11.38 3.84
CA LEU A 23 29.63 -10.63 4.44
C LEU A 23 30.00 -10.07 5.81
N GLN A 24 30.71 -10.84 6.63
CA GLN A 24 31.20 -10.38 7.94
C GLN A 24 32.22 -9.23 7.79
N GLU A 25 33.19 -9.37 6.89
CA GLU A 25 34.18 -8.34 6.61
C GLU A 25 33.50 -7.04 6.14
N PHE A 26 32.55 -7.16 5.20
CA PHE A 26 31.78 -6.02 4.72
C PHE A 26 31.02 -5.29 5.85
N LEU A 27 30.36 -6.03 6.73
CA LEU A 27 29.62 -5.48 7.85
C LEU A 27 30.53 -4.81 8.89
N LYS A 28 31.77 -5.31 9.06
CA LYS A 28 32.80 -4.75 9.97
C LYS A 28 33.47 -3.48 9.44
N LEU A 29 33.31 -3.13 8.14
CA LEU A 29 33.92 -1.92 7.56
C LEU A 29 33.38 -0.61 8.16
N ASN A 30 32.22 -0.64 8.78
CA ASN A 30 31.61 0.53 9.38
C ASN A 30 31.03 0.19 10.75
N ASP A 31 31.36 0.98 11.78
CA ASP A 31 30.95 0.74 13.17
C ASP A 31 29.42 0.67 13.34
N ILE A 32 28.66 1.49 12.59
CA ILE A 32 27.21 1.49 12.67
C ILE A 32 26.65 0.20 12.08
N SER A 33 27.16 -0.25 10.93
CA SER A 33 26.74 -1.52 10.33
C SER A 33 27.11 -2.71 11.21
N ALA A 34 28.30 -2.71 11.81
CA ALA A 34 28.73 -3.73 12.75
C ALA A 34 27.81 -3.79 13.99
N MET A 35 27.47 -2.64 14.54
CA MET A 35 26.53 -2.55 15.67
C MET A 35 25.12 -3.04 15.30
N MET A 36 24.60 -2.67 14.15
CA MET A 36 23.29 -3.13 13.69
C MET A 36 23.24 -4.63 13.36
N ALA A 37 24.36 -5.20 12.92
CA ALA A 37 24.50 -6.61 12.61
C ALA A 37 25.08 -7.45 13.78
N GLU A 38 25.14 -6.88 14.99
CA GLU A 38 25.79 -7.48 16.16
C GLU A 38 25.34 -8.91 16.43
N ALA A 39 24.02 -9.18 16.32
CA ALA A 39 23.46 -10.52 16.53
C ALA A 39 23.99 -11.56 15.53
N TYR A 40 24.19 -11.16 14.29
CA TYR A 40 24.77 -12.00 13.24
C TYR A 40 26.28 -12.21 13.48
N LEU A 41 27.00 -11.15 13.79
CA LEU A 41 28.44 -11.20 14.05
C LEU A 41 28.78 -11.99 15.31
N LYS A 42 27.99 -11.86 16.39
CA LYS A 42 28.14 -12.65 17.63
C LYS A 42 27.79 -14.13 17.45
N ALA A 43 27.09 -14.51 16.40
CA ALA A 43 26.87 -15.91 16.05
C ALA A 43 28.08 -16.56 15.37
N GLU A 44 29.23 -15.87 15.27
CA GLU A 44 30.50 -16.43 14.80
C GLU A 44 30.85 -17.67 15.62
N GLY A 45 31.16 -18.79 14.94
CA GLY A 45 31.34 -20.11 15.54
C GLY A 45 30.09 -21.00 15.58
N SER A 46 28.89 -20.47 15.18
CA SER A 46 27.70 -21.27 14.95
C SER A 46 27.23 -21.15 13.50
N GLU A 47 27.88 -21.92 12.59
CA GLU A 47 27.54 -21.92 11.16
C GLU A 47 26.05 -22.09 10.88
N LYS A 48 25.38 -22.94 11.66
CA LYS A 48 23.93 -23.17 11.52
C LYS A 48 23.10 -21.94 11.81
N THR A 49 23.49 -21.15 12.82
CA THR A 49 22.80 -19.93 13.19
C THR A 49 23.05 -18.84 12.16
N GLN A 50 24.27 -18.66 11.72
CA GLN A 50 24.61 -17.69 10.67
C GLN A 50 23.94 -18.03 9.34
N ALA A 51 23.95 -19.29 8.92
CA ALA A 51 23.25 -19.75 7.74
C ALA A 51 21.73 -19.46 7.81
N SER A 52 21.12 -19.57 8.99
CA SER A 52 19.71 -19.21 9.19
C SER A 52 19.43 -17.72 8.99
N TYR A 53 20.31 -16.84 9.48
CA TYR A 53 20.20 -15.40 9.24
C TYR A 53 20.33 -15.06 7.76
N VAL A 54 21.36 -15.60 7.09
CA VAL A 54 21.61 -15.36 5.67
C VAL A 54 20.46 -15.91 4.83
N SER A 55 19.98 -17.12 5.09
CA SER A 55 18.85 -17.72 4.39
C SER A 55 17.57 -16.87 4.54
N THR A 56 17.31 -16.36 5.73
CA THR A 56 16.16 -15.49 5.98
C THR A 56 16.27 -14.20 5.18
N LEU A 57 17.43 -13.54 5.22
CA LEU A 57 17.68 -12.31 4.46
C LEU A 57 17.57 -12.56 2.95
N SER A 58 18.19 -13.63 2.47
CA SER A 58 18.16 -14.02 1.05
C SER A 58 16.72 -14.25 0.55
N ASN A 59 15.86 -14.89 1.34
CA ASN A 59 14.47 -15.10 0.98
C ASN A 59 13.69 -13.77 0.81
N TYR A 60 13.99 -12.76 1.62
CA TYR A 60 13.38 -11.43 1.45
C TYR A 60 13.91 -10.70 0.22
N VAL A 61 15.21 -10.79 -0.02
CA VAL A 61 15.89 -10.03 -1.06
C VAL A 61 15.76 -10.69 -2.44
N ALA A 62 15.65 -12.03 -2.50
CA ALA A 62 15.60 -12.80 -3.75
C ALA A 62 14.53 -12.29 -4.73
N LYS A 63 13.35 -11.93 -4.25
CA LYS A 63 12.28 -11.41 -5.10
C LYS A 63 12.65 -10.14 -5.86
N LEU A 64 13.55 -9.34 -5.31
CA LEU A 64 14.01 -8.08 -5.90
C LEU A 64 15.22 -8.29 -6.80
N THR A 65 16.08 -9.28 -6.51
CA THR A 65 17.36 -9.52 -7.18
C THR A 65 17.30 -10.50 -8.33
N THR A 66 16.36 -11.45 -8.30
CA THR A 66 16.22 -12.47 -9.36
C THR A 66 15.40 -12.02 -10.55
N ASN A 67 14.72 -10.87 -10.45
CA ASN A 67 13.95 -10.31 -11.55
C ASN A 67 14.74 -9.19 -12.24
N GLU A 68 15.23 -9.45 -13.45
CA GLU A 68 16.07 -8.50 -14.21
C GLU A 68 15.38 -7.16 -14.45
N ASN A 69 14.06 -7.13 -14.70
CA ASN A 69 13.29 -5.90 -14.88
C ASN A 69 13.26 -5.07 -13.60
N ILE A 70 13.04 -5.70 -12.45
CA ILE A 70 13.06 -5.03 -11.15
C ILE A 70 14.46 -4.48 -10.86
N CYS A 71 15.49 -5.28 -11.09
CA CYS A 71 16.88 -4.85 -10.96
C CYS A 71 17.16 -3.65 -11.86
N TYR A 72 16.71 -3.69 -13.12
CA TYR A 72 16.89 -2.59 -14.06
C TYR A 72 16.28 -1.29 -13.53
N VAL A 73 15.03 -1.34 -13.08
CA VAL A 73 14.30 -0.16 -12.55
C VAL A 73 14.95 0.36 -11.27
N LEU A 74 15.28 -0.52 -10.32
CA LEU A 74 15.82 -0.13 -9.02
C LEU A 74 17.27 0.32 -9.06
N THR A 75 18.03 -0.09 -10.08
CA THR A 75 19.43 0.33 -10.27
C THR A 75 19.59 1.54 -11.21
N GLY A 76 18.49 2.01 -11.83
CA GLY A 76 18.45 3.24 -12.60
C GLY A 76 18.70 4.49 -11.73
N ASN A 77 19.12 5.58 -12.35
CA ASN A 77 19.31 6.89 -11.71
C ASN A 77 18.58 8.02 -12.45
N ASP A 78 17.57 7.65 -13.24
CA ASP A 78 16.85 8.57 -14.11
C ASP A 78 15.73 9.28 -13.35
N PHE A 79 15.39 8.84 -12.13
CA PHE A 79 14.29 9.36 -11.36
C PHE A 79 14.70 9.71 -9.92
N ASP A 80 14.39 10.94 -9.53
CA ASP A 80 14.54 11.42 -8.15
C ASP A 80 13.19 11.34 -7.43
N PHE A 81 13.16 10.66 -6.29
CA PHE A 81 11.96 10.50 -5.45
C PHE A 81 11.57 11.73 -4.64
N ASN A 82 12.20 12.88 -4.85
CA ASN A 82 11.72 14.14 -4.32
C ASN A 82 10.46 14.60 -5.09
N LEU A 83 9.33 13.96 -4.79
CA LEU A 83 8.06 14.16 -5.48
C LEU A 83 7.41 15.50 -5.13
N ILE A 84 7.80 16.09 -4.01
CA ILE A 84 7.24 17.33 -3.46
C ILE A 84 8.11 18.55 -3.72
N ASN A 85 9.04 18.46 -4.67
CA ASN A 85 9.85 19.61 -5.06
C ASN A 85 8.94 20.68 -5.71
N PRO A 86 8.81 21.91 -5.14
CA PRO A 86 7.94 22.94 -5.67
C PRO A 86 8.39 23.48 -7.03
N GLU A 87 9.69 23.41 -7.33
CA GLU A 87 10.25 23.87 -8.61
C GLU A 87 10.02 22.84 -9.73
N HIS A 88 9.93 21.57 -9.37
CA HIS A 88 9.77 20.46 -10.31
C HIS A 88 8.70 19.49 -9.81
N PRO A 89 7.41 19.87 -9.84
CA PRO A 89 6.33 19.01 -9.41
C PRO A 89 6.25 17.76 -10.29
N LYS A 90 6.09 16.60 -9.66
CA LYS A 90 6.10 15.30 -10.34
C LYS A 90 4.79 14.57 -10.18
N LEU A 91 4.34 13.92 -11.26
CA LEU A 91 3.36 12.87 -11.23
C LEU A 91 4.11 11.53 -11.31
N PHE A 92 3.86 10.65 -10.36
CA PHE A 92 4.45 9.33 -10.34
C PHE A 92 3.36 8.27 -10.24
N ALA A 93 3.35 7.33 -11.16
CA ALA A 93 2.38 6.23 -11.18
C ALA A 93 3.09 4.89 -11.27
N ILE A 94 2.63 3.93 -10.48
CA ILE A 94 3.07 2.53 -10.53
C ILE A 94 1.85 1.68 -10.88
N SER A 95 1.95 0.92 -11.95
CA SER A 95 0.96 -0.08 -12.31
C SER A 95 1.32 -1.41 -11.69
N ASN A 96 0.32 -2.10 -11.14
CA ASN A 96 0.43 -3.47 -10.64
C ASN A 96 -0.54 -4.35 -11.41
N ASN A 97 -0.16 -5.60 -11.67
CA ASN A 97 -1.06 -6.58 -12.23
C ASN A 97 -0.99 -7.90 -11.46
N TYR A 98 -2.02 -8.72 -11.59
CA TYR A 98 -2.15 -9.96 -10.85
C TYR A 98 -0.95 -10.92 -11.05
N ALA A 99 -0.42 -11.02 -12.27
CA ALA A 99 0.68 -11.95 -12.58
C ALA A 99 2.00 -11.57 -11.88
N THR A 100 2.22 -10.27 -11.62
CA THR A 100 3.46 -9.73 -11.05
C THR A 100 3.29 -9.18 -9.65
N GLU A 101 2.09 -9.26 -9.07
CA GLU A 101 1.74 -8.66 -7.77
C GLU A 101 2.71 -9.03 -6.66
N SER A 102 3.09 -10.31 -6.54
CA SER A 102 4.00 -10.77 -5.48
C SER A 102 5.40 -10.16 -5.53
N VAL A 103 5.81 -9.67 -6.71
CA VAL A 103 7.12 -9.06 -6.94
C VAL A 103 7.03 -7.53 -6.88
N ILE A 104 5.98 -6.94 -7.45
CA ILE A 104 5.82 -5.48 -7.55
C ILE A 104 5.30 -4.88 -6.23
N SER A 105 4.44 -5.58 -5.49
CA SER A 105 3.87 -5.06 -4.24
C SER A 105 4.91 -4.60 -3.20
N PRO A 106 6.01 -5.34 -2.95
CA PRO A 106 7.09 -4.84 -2.09
C PRO A 106 7.76 -3.57 -2.62
N VAL A 107 7.88 -3.44 -3.95
CA VAL A 107 8.48 -2.25 -4.60
C VAL A 107 7.56 -1.03 -4.38
N ILE A 108 6.25 -1.19 -4.57
CA ILE A 108 5.27 -0.12 -4.31
C ILE A 108 5.37 0.33 -2.84
N ALA A 109 5.39 -0.61 -1.90
CA ALA A 109 5.51 -0.30 -0.48
C ALA A 109 6.82 0.43 -0.15
N MET A 110 7.93 0.05 -0.76
CA MET A 110 9.22 0.71 -0.62
C MET A 110 9.18 2.13 -1.18
N VAL A 111 8.65 2.33 -2.38
CA VAL A 111 8.52 3.66 -3.01
C VAL A 111 7.65 4.57 -2.16
N MET A 112 6.50 4.10 -1.67
CA MET A 112 5.66 4.87 -0.78
C MET A 112 6.37 5.26 0.52
N SER A 113 7.14 4.34 1.10
CA SER A 113 7.92 4.60 2.31
C SER A 113 9.02 5.64 2.08
N ILE A 114 9.65 5.64 0.91
CA ILE A 114 10.65 6.66 0.52
C ILE A 114 9.95 8.01 0.29
N ALA A 115 8.89 8.05 -0.50
CA ALA A 115 8.16 9.27 -0.80
C ALA A 115 7.61 9.93 0.47
N SER A 116 7.05 9.13 1.40
CA SER A 116 6.51 9.66 2.67
C SER A 116 7.56 10.31 3.58
N ARG A 117 8.83 9.92 3.48
CA ARG A 117 9.93 10.51 4.26
C ARG A 117 10.41 11.85 3.71
N SER A 118 10.06 12.19 2.47
CA SER A 118 10.43 13.47 1.86
C SER A 118 9.61 14.65 2.37
N PHE A 119 8.48 14.39 3.06
CA PHE A 119 7.64 15.44 3.62
C PHE A 119 8.26 16.02 4.90
N SER A 120 8.34 17.36 4.95
CA SER A 120 8.84 18.10 6.10
C SER A 120 8.07 19.41 6.26
N MET A 121 8.27 20.11 7.40
CA MET A 121 7.66 21.42 7.65
C MET A 121 8.16 22.49 6.67
N GLU A 122 9.36 22.31 6.10
CA GLU A 122 9.98 23.22 5.15
C GLU A 122 9.45 23.03 3.73
N ASN A 123 9.00 21.80 3.40
CA ASN A 123 8.55 21.42 2.06
C ASN A 123 7.04 21.10 2.06
N ARG A 124 6.20 22.11 2.35
CA ARG A 124 4.74 21.97 2.30
C ARG A 124 4.20 22.18 0.88
N VAL A 125 4.30 21.15 0.08
CA VAL A 125 3.70 21.15 -1.26
C VAL A 125 2.43 20.27 -1.20
N PRO A 126 1.28 20.77 -1.67
CA PRO A 126 0.08 19.92 -1.77
C PRO A 126 0.37 18.69 -2.62
N PHE A 127 0.13 17.53 -2.06
CA PHE A 127 0.37 16.25 -2.71
C PHE A 127 -0.78 15.28 -2.46
N VAL A 128 -1.11 14.46 -3.45
CA VAL A 128 -2.20 13.48 -3.33
C VAL A 128 -1.65 12.08 -3.58
N PHE A 129 -1.83 11.21 -2.60
CA PHE A 129 -1.65 9.77 -2.76
C PHE A 129 -2.96 9.15 -3.22
N ILE A 130 -2.99 8.58 -4.42
CA ILE A 130 -4.12 7.84 -4.94
C ILE A 130 -3.75 6.35 -4.91
N LEU A 131 -4.42 5.59 -4.04
CA LEU A 131 -4.15 4.18 -3.80
C LEU A 131 -5.34 3.37 -4.31
N ASP A 132 -5.27 3.03 -5.58
CA ASP A 132 -6.27 2.19 -6.22
C ASP A 132 -6.01 0.72 -5.85
N GLU A 133 -7.05 0.05 -5.35
CA GLU A 133 -6.98 -1.32 -4.80
C GLU A 133 -5.82 -1.51 -3.80
N MET A 134 -5.83 -0.73 -2.71
CA MET A 134 -4.81 -0.79 -1.66
C MET A 134 -4.63 -2.17 -1.03
N THR A 135 -5.55 -3.08 -1.25
CA THR A 135 -5.45 -4.46 -0.74
C THR A 135 -4.44 -5.34 -1.48
N THR A 136 -3.79 -4.82 -2.52
CA THR A 136 -2.77 -5.54 -3.30
C THR A 136 -1.34 -5.35 -2.78
N PHE A 137 -1.11 -4.39 -1.89
CA PHE A 137 0.21 -4.17 -1.29
C PHE A 137 0.10 -3.67 0.15
N LYS A 138 1.09 -4.00 0.98
CA LYS A 138 1.14 -3.60 2.39
C LYS A 138 2.23 -2.56 2.61
N VAL A 139 1.84 -1.37 3.03
CA VAL A 139 2.77 -0.33 3.51
C VAL A 139 2.87 -0.42 5.03
N ARG A 140 4.09 -0.48 5.54
CA ARG A 140 4.33 -0.54 6.98
C ARG A 140 3.85 0.76 7.65
N ASP A 141 3.19 0.63 8.79
CA ASP A 141 2.68 1.76 9.59
C ASP A 141 1.77 2.72 8.78
N PHE A 142 1.07 2.19 7.75
CA PHE A 142 0.20 3.01 6.90
C PHE A 142 -0.90 3.73 7.68
N GLU A 143 -1.38 3.14 8.76
CA GLU A 143 -2.41 3.72 9.63
C GLU A 143 -2.00 5.09 10.20
N LYS A 144 -0.69 5.40 10.24
CA LYS A 144 -0.17 6.68 10.72
C LYS A 144 0.00 7.71 9.60
N LEU A 145 0.26 7.26 8.37
CA LEU A 145 0.63 8.16 7.28
C LEU A 145 -0.43 9.24 6.98
N PRO A 146 -1.74 8.92 6.84
CA PRO A 146 -2.73 9.94 6.55
C PRO A 146 -2.87 11.01 7.65
N SER A 147 -2.70 10.62 8.90
CA SER A 147 -2.81 11.57 10.03
C SER A 147 -1.58 12.48 10.12
N VAL A 148 -0.37 11.92 9.99
CA VAL A 148 0.89 12.66 10.09
C VAL A 148 1.11 13.54 8.87
N LEU A 149 0.99 13.00 7.66
CA LEU A 149 1.33 13.73 6.45
C LEU A 149 0.30 14.81 6.06
N ARG A 150 -0.91 14.76 6.64
CA ARG A 150 -1.91 15.82 6.47
C ARG A 150 -1.36 17.19 6.91
N GLU A 151 -0.59 17.25 7.97
CA GLU A 151 0.04 18.48 8.46
C GLU A 151 1.01 19.07 7.44
N TYR A 152 1.64 18.22 6.64
CA TYR A 152 2.56 18.61 5.56
C TYR A 152 1.89 18.85 4.21
N GLY A 153 0.55 18.85 4.15
CA GLY A 153 -0.21 19.14 2.92
C GLY A 153 -0.51 17.91 2.07
N ALA A 154 -0.25 16.70 2.55
CA ALA A 154 -0.62 15.49 1.84
C ALA A 154 -2.10 15.13 2.04
N ALA A 155 -2.74 14.71 0.95
CA ALA A 155 -4.08 14.12 0.93
C ALA A 155 -4.00 12.66 0.47
N PHE A 156 -4.95 11.86 0.91
CA PHE A 156 -5.04 10.45 0.56
C PHE A 156 -6.40 10.13 -0.03
N LEU A 157 -6.42 9.45 -1.16
CA LEU A 157 -7.59 8.80 -1.73
C LEU A 157 -7.35 7.29 -1.70
N LEU A 158 -8.13 6.59 -0.91
CA LEU A 158 -8.04 5.16 -0.73
C LEU A 158 -9.24 4.50 -1.41
N LEU A 159 -8.99 3.57 -2.32
CA LEU A 159 -10.02 2.79 -2.98
C LEU A 159 -9.79 1.31 -2.66
N THR A 160 -10.87 0.61 -2.33
CA THR A 160 -10.84 -0.83 -2.09
C THR A 160 -12.18 -1.45 -2.44
N GLN A 161 -12.17 -2.67 -2.91
CA GLN A 161 -13.37 -3.45 -3.23
C GLN A 161 -13.85 -4.28 -2.04
N SER A 162 -13.04 -4.47 -1.01
CA SER A 162 -13.37 -5.36 0.10
C SER A 162 -12.68 -4.95 1.40
N GLU A 163 -13.49 -4.69 2.42
CA GLU A 163 -13.00 -4.46 3.78
C GLU A 163 -12.35 -5.72 4.37
N GLY A 164 -12.88 -6.89 4.07
CA GLY A 164 -12.31 -8.16 4.53
C GLY A 164 -10.89 -8.40 3.99
N LYS A 165 -10.60 -7.99 2.75
CA LYS A 165 -9.24 -8.04 2.22
C LYS A 165 -8.31 -7.05 2.94
N LEU A 166 -8.80 -5.84 3.24
CA LEU A 166 -8.05 -4.84 3.97
C LEU A 166 -7.75 -5.33 5.40
N GLU A 167 -8.72 -5.93 6.08
CA GLU A 167 -8.54 -6.53 7.41
C GLU A 167 -7.53 -7.69 7.40
N LYS A 168 -7.57 -8.54 6.38
CA LYS A 168 -6.59 -9.62 6.20
C LYS A 168 -5.17 -9.09 6.02
N LEU A 169 -5.01 -7.97 5.34
CA LEU A 169 -3.69 -7.38 5.05
C LEU A 169 -3.11 -6.59 6.24
N TYR A 170 -3.97 -5.80 6.91
CA TYR A 170 -3.54 -4.83 7.93
C TYR A 170 -3.94 -5.19 9.36
N SER A 171 -4.68 -6.24 9.64
CA SER A 171 -5.38 -6.54 10.87
C SER A 171 -6.66 -5.72 11.07
N LYS A 172 -7.54 -6.19 11.94
CA LYS A 172 -8.79 -5.48 12.29
C LYS A 172 -8.54 -4.15 12.97
N LEU A 173 -7.52 -4.10 13.83
CA LEU A 173 -7.16 -2.89 14.59
C LEU A 173 -6.60 -1.81 13.67
N ASP A 174 -5.65 -2.19 12.81
CA ASP A 174 -5.04 -1.26 11.86
C ASP A 174 -6.05 -0.77 10.83
N ARG A 175 -6.95 -1.65 10.34
CA ARG A 175 -8.05 -1.26 9.45
C ARG A 175 -8.91 -0.16 10.10
N SER A 176 -9.35 -0.36 11.34
CA SER A 176 -10.15 0.61 12.07
C SER A 176 -9.39 1.94 12.24
N SER A 177 -8.10 1.88 12.53
CA SER A 177 -7.23 3.06 12.62
C SER A 177 -7.10 3.79 11.29
N ILE A 178 -6.94 3.06 10.18
CA ILE A 178 -6.93 3.62 8.83
C ILE A 178 -8.24 4.36 8.55
N GLU A 179 -9.38 3.70 8.73
CA GLU A 179 -10.71 4.25 8.43
C GLU A 179 -11.00 5.55 9.19
N THR A 180 -10.60 5.63 10.47
CA THR A 180 -10.84 6.82 11.29
C THR A 180 -10.04 8.05 10.86
N ASN A 181 -9.00 7.88 10.04
CA ASN A 181 -8.24 8.99 9.47
C ASN A 181 -8.93 9.67 8.27
N PHE A 182 -9.96 9.04 7.70
CA PHE A 182 -10.67 9.57 6.54
C PHE A 182 -11.96 10.25 6.95
N GLY A 183 -12.06 11.55 6.71
CA GLY A 183 -13.26 12.34 7.00
C GLY A 183 -14.31 12.30 5.89
N ASN A 184 -13.99 11.73 4.73
CA ASN A 184 -14.93 11.55 3.62
C ASN A 184 -14.99 10.06 3.27
N ILE A 185 -16.20 9.52 3.24
CA ILE A 185 -16.47 8.09 3.01
C ILE A 185 -17.48 7.98 1.88
N PHE A 186 -17.21 7.07 0.93
CA PHE A 186 -18.07 6.77 -0.20
C PHE A 186 -18.27 5.26 -0.27
N LEU A 187 -19.47 4.78 0.03
CA LEU A 187 -19.81 3.36 0.08
C LEU A 187 -20.64 2.98 -1.14
N GLY A 188 -20.07 2.16 -2.00
CA GLY A 188 -20.73 1.63 -3.18
C GLY A 188 -21.57 0.39 -2.85
N ARG A 189 -22.14 -0.22 -3.91
CA ARG A 189 -22.89 -1.47 -3.78
C ARG A 189 -22.01 -2.59 -3.22
N THR A 190 -22.54 -3.30 -2.25
CA THR A 190 -21.96 -4.53 -1.71
C THR A 190 -23.03 -5.59 -1.49
N LEU A 191 -22.63 -6.86 -1.60
CA LEU A 191 -23.41 -8.02 -1.18
C LEU A 191 -22.69 -8.79 -0.05
N ASP A 192 -21.55 -8.28 0.42
CA ASP A 192 -20.84 -8.82 1.57
C ASP A 192 -21.68 -8.60 2.85
N VAL A 193 -22.00 -9.69 3.52
CA VAL A 193 -22.88 -9.67 4.71
C VAL A 193 -22.26 -8.89 5.86
N GLU A 194 -20.96 -8.95 6.05
CA GLU A 194 -20.29 -8.22 7.13
C GLU A 194 -20.24 -6.72 6.81
N ALA A 195 -19.95 -6.34 5.57
CA ALA A 195 -20.01 -4.96 5.11
C ALA A 195 -21.44 -4.39 5.23
N LEU A 196 -22.47 -5.16 4.86
CA LEU A 196 -23.86 -4.76 4.97
C LEU A 196 -24.30 -4.52 6.43
N LYS A 197 -23.74 -5.24 7.39
CA LYS A 197 -23.98 -4.97 8.83
C LYS A 197 -23.22 -3.74 9.32
N TYR A 198 -22.07 -3.47 8.75
CA TYR A 198 -21.16 -2.42 9.21
C TYR A 198 -21.48 -1.04 8.62
N TYR A 199 -21.84 -0.95 7.35
CA TYR A 199 -22.09 0.32 6.65
C TYR A 199 -23.14 1.21 7.29
N PRO A 200 -24.30 0.70 7.77
CA PRO A 200 -25.29 1.54 8.45
C PRO A 200 -24.75 2.27 9.68
N LEU A 201 -23.73 1.70 10.35
CA LEU A 201 -23.18 2.27 11.58
C LEU A 201 -22.46 3.61 11.36
N PHE A 202 -21.96 3.89 10.15
CA PHE A 202 -21.35 5.17 9.81
C PHE A 202 -22.33 6.34 9.87
N PHE A 203 -23.61 6.09 9.61
CA PHE A 203 -24.62 7.13 9.44
C PHE A 203 -25.46 7.34 10.70
N GLY A 204 -25.46 6.40 11.63
CA GLY A 204 -26.20 6.46 12.86
C GLY A 204 -27.71 6.19 12.71
N LYS A 205 -28.47 6.62 13.70
CA LYS A 205 -29.91 6.36 13.80
C LYS A 205 -30.68 7.67 14.04
N TYR A 206 -31.90 7.70 13.57
CA TYR A 206 -32.82 8.77 13.86
C TYR A 206 -34.04 8.26 14.67
N GLU A 207 -34.68 9.16 15.39
CA GLU A 207 -35.88 8.85 16.14
C GLU A 207 -37.12 9.00 15.26
N LYS A 208 -37.95 7.97 15.22
CA LYS A 208 -39.19 7.94 14.49
C LYS A 208 -40.35 7.62 15.43
N GLU A 209 -41.37 8.48 15.40
CA GLU A 209 -42.59 8.24 16.11
C GLU A 209 -43.45 7.19 15.40
N LYS A 210 -43.75 6.10 16.10
CA LYS A 210 -44.74 5.11 15.66
C LYS A 210 -46.04 5.32 16.42
N LYS A 211 -47.11 5.57 15.67
CA LYS A 211 -48.48 5.58 16.19
C LYS A 211 -49.10 4.19 16.01
N SER A 212 -49.38 3.52 17.08
CA SER A 212 -50.15 2.29 17.09
C SER A 212 -51.55 2.56 17.56
N THR A 213 -52.54 2.24 16.72
CA THR A 213 -53.96 2.39 17.07
C THR A 213 -54.51 0.99 17.33
N SER A 214 -54.92 0.71 18.55
CA SER A 214 -55.66 -0.50 18.88
C SER A 214 -57.14 -0.16 19.04
N SER A 215 -57.98 -0.87 18.29
CA SER A 215 -59.45 -0.78 18.42
C SER A 215 -59.96 -2.10 18.97
N GLY A 216 -60.56 -2.03 20.15
CA GLY A 216 -61.28 -3.15 20.77
C GLY A 216 -62.79 -2.87 20.74
N SER A 217 -63.57 -3.89 20.36
CA SER A 217 -65.05 -3.87 20.50
C SER A 217 -65.40 -4.88 21.60
N SER A 218 -65.86 -4.35 22.72
CA SER A 218 -66.43 -5.21 23.78
C SER A 218 -67.76 -4.63 24.20
N GLY A 219 -68.86 -5.38 23.98
CA GLY A 219 -70.16 -5.17 24.59
C GLY A 219 -70.74 -3.81 24.56
N GLY A 220 -70.89 -3.10 23.40
CA GLY A 220 -71.62 -1.87 23.25
C GLY A 220 -70.87 -0.56 23.21
N GLY A 221 -69.51 -0.58 23.25
CA GLY A 221 -68.63 0.60 23.09
C GLY A 221 -67.44 0.34 22.22
N ARG A 222 -67.13 1.27 21.27
CA ARG A 222 -65.86 1.29 20.55
C ARG A 222 -64.82 2.09 21.36
N ASN A 223 -63.86 1.39 21.92
CA ASN A 223 -62.70 2.04 22.51
C ASN A 223 -61.52 1.98 21.52
N SER A 224 -60.98 3.15 21.15
CA SER A 224 -59.75 3.23 20.41
C SER A 224 -58.69 3.89 21.30
N SER A 225 -57.56 3.25 21.47
CA SER A 225 -56.41 3.85 22.12
C SER A 225 -55.31 4.07 21.10
N VAL A 226 -54.71 5.27 21.14
CA VAL A 226 -53.54 5.62 20.32
C VAL A 226 -52.34 5.65 21.23
N THR A 227 -51.40 4.74 20.97
CA THR A 227 -50.10 4.71 21.66
C THR A 227 -49.07 5.31 20.73
N ILE A 228 -48.37 6.35 21.17
CA ILE A 228 -47.23 6.93 20.48
C ILE A 228 -45.96 6.36 21.13
N SER A 229 -45.16 5.67 20.36
CA SER A 229 -43.86 5.19 20.81
C SER A 229 -42.75 5.72 19.90
N THR A 230 -41.65 6.16 20.49
CA THR A 230 -40.47 6.57 19.75
C THR A 230 -39.57 5.37 19.52
N GLN A 231 -39.19 5.10 18.27
CA GLN A 231 -38.31 4.01 17.88
C GLN A 231 -37.12 4.58 17.12
N LYS A 232 -35.90 4.04 17.43
CA LYS A 232 -34.70 4.42 16.68
C LYS A 232 -34.58 3.55 15.46
N GLU A 233 -34.59 4.16 14.28
CA GLU A 233 -34.34 3.47 12.98
C GLU A 233 -33.03 3.95 12.40
N GLU A 234 -32.36 3.07 11.63
CA GLU A 234 -31.12 3.41 10.91
C GLU A 234 -31.42 4.41 9.79
N ILE A 235 -30.52 5.39 9.59
CA ILE A 235 -30.65 6.39 8.52
C ILE A 235 -30.60 5.70 7.15
N TYR A 236 -29.68 4.74 7.00
CA TYR A 236 -29.61 3.83 5.86
C TYR A 236 -29.59 2.41 6.38
N GLU A 237 -30.41 1.56 5.81
CA GLU A 237 -30.47 0.13 6.14
C GLU A 237 -29.55 -0.68 5.21
N SER A 238 -29.21 -1.90 5.59
CA SER A 238 -28.43 -2.84 4.78
C SER A 238 -28.95 -2.99 3.35
N LYS A 239 -30.27 -2.97 3.17
CA LYS A 239 -30.92 -3.05 1.85
C LYS A 239 -30.58 -1.87 0.93
N ASP A 240 -30.35 -0.68 1.48
CA ASP A 240 -30.04 0.50 0.70
C ASP A 240 -28.70 0.34 -0.02
N PHE A 241 -27.69 -0.23 0.66
CA PHE A 241 -26.39 -0.52 0.05
C PHE A 241 -26.44 -1.70 -0.93
N ALA A 242 -27.22 -2.73 -0.63
CA ALA A 242 -27.38 -3.87 -1.52
C ALA A 242 -28.08 -3.53 -2.83
N SER A 243 -28.95 -2.50 -2.82
CA SER A 243 -29.76 -2.06 -3.95
C SER A 243 -29.15 -0.93 -4.80
N LEU A 244 -27.95 -0.43 -4.46
CA LEU A 244 -27.27 0.60 -5.24
C LEU A 244 -27.01 0.12 -6.67
N GLU A 245 -27.24 1.00 -7.64
CA GLU A 245 -26.87 0.76 -9.03
C GLU A 245 -25.37 1.00 -9.28
N PRO A 246 -24.82 0.52 -10.41
CA PRO A 246 -23.48 0.85 -10.81
C PRO A 246 -23.23 2.36 -10.84
N GLY A 247 -22.18 2.79 -10.16
CA GLY A 247 -21.82 4.21 -10.00
C GLY A 247 -22.61 4.97 -8.94
N GLU A 248 -23.63 4.37 -8.31
CA GLU A 248 -24.28 4.94 -7.13
C GLU A 248 -23.46 4.66 -5.86
N PHE A 249 -23.57 5.60 -4.93
CA PHE A 249 -22.93 5.49 -3.62
C PHE A 249 -23.73 6.25 -2.56
N ILE A 250 -23.57 5.79 -1.33
CA ILE A 250 -23.99 6.50 -0.13
C ILE A 250 -22.71 6.98 0.54
N GLY A 251 -22.65 8.24 0.91
CA GLY A 251 -21.46 8.84 1.45
C GLY A 251 -21.69 9.81 2.57
N MET A 252 -20.60 10.13 3.24
CA MET A 252 -20.53 11.15 4.27
C MET A 252 -19.29 12.03 4.03
N GLY A 253 -19.45 13.34 4.19
CA GLY A 253 -18.37 14.30 4.01
C GLY A 253 -18.20 15.20 5.22
N ASN A 254 -16.96 15.55 5.51
CA ASN A 254 -16.58 16.30 6.72
C ASN A 254 -16.41 17.82 6.48
N ARG A 255 -16.76 18.37 5.30
CA ARG A 255 -16.54 19.80 5.01
C ARG A 255 -17.82 20.58 4.78
N SER A 256 -17.72 21.90 4.96
CA SER A 256 -18.78 22.90 4.97
C SER A 256 -19.77 22.87 3.81
N ASN A 257 -19.36 22.34 2.66
CA ASN A 257 -20.21 22.25 1.46
C ASN A 257 -21.00 20.95 1.37
N ILE A 258 -20.62 19.93 2.16
CA ILE A 258 -21.29 18.62 2.24
C ILE A 258 -21.51 18.35 3.72
N LYS A 259 -22.57 18.93 4.26
CA LYS A 259 -22.98 18.66 5.65
C LYS A 259 -23.82 17.41 5.69
N GLY A 260 -23.31 16.38 6.36
CA GLY A 260 -24.03 15.14 6.60
C GLY A 260 -23.82 14.08 5.52
N HIS A 261 -24.78 13.20 5.41
CA HIS A 261 -24.79 12.06 4.50
C HIS A 261 -25.56 12.38 3.21
N PHE A 262 -25.23 11.64 2.14
CA PHE A 262 -25.88 11.81 0.84
C PHE A 262 -25.90 10.49 0.07
N ARG A 263 -26.91 10.27 -0.79
CA ARG A 263 -26.95 9.25 -1.82
C ARG A 263 -26.85 9.93 -3.17
N LYS A 264 -25.86 9.57 -3.98
CA LYS A 264 -25.58 10.17 -5.29
C LYS A 264 -25.03 9.15 -6.28
N LYS A 265 -24.94 9.57 -7.53
CA LYS A 265 -24.32 8.80 -8.62
C LYS A 265 -23.13 9.58 -9.16
N PHE A 266 -22.01 8.90 -9.40
CA PHE A 266 -20.87 9.49 -10.08
C PHE A 266 -21.27 9.90 -11.50
N ARG A 267 -20.83 11.07 -11.89
CA ARG A 267 -20.97 11.49 -13.28
C ARG A 267 -19.86 10.82 -14.09
N LEU A 268 -20.28 10.10 -15.13
CA LEU A 268 -19.31 9.57 -16.09
C LEU A 268 -18.72 10.73 -16.89
N PHE A 269 -17.41 10.83 -16.93
CA PHE A 269 -16.68 11.74 -17.80
C PHE A 269 -16.12 10.93 -18.97
N GLU A 270 -16.40 11.35 -20.17
CA GLU A 270 -15.64 10.90 -21.33
C GLU A 270 -14.28 11.62 -21.30
N LEU A 271 -13.24 10.87 -20.98
CA LEU A 271 -11.88 11.37 -21.13
C LEU A 271 -11.58 11.43 -22.64
N LYS A 272 -11.17 12.60 -23.14
CA LYS A 272 -10.55 12.65 -24.45
C LYS A 272 -9.27 11.82 -24.40
N GLU A 273 -9.16 10.84 -25.27
CA GLU A 273 -7.91 10.11 -25.44
C GLU A 273 -6.85 11.08 -25.97
N GLU A 274 -6.03 11.59 -25.05
CA GLU A 274 -4.80 12.26 -25.45
C GLU A 274 -3.75 11.18 -25.71
N PRO A 275 -3.01 11.25 -26.82
CA PRO A 275 -1.94 10.31 -27.09
C PRO A 275 -0.94 10.38 -25.93
N LEU A 276 -0.76 9.27 -25.22
CA LEU A 276 0.27 9.16 -24.20
C LEU A 276 1.64 9.46 -24.84
N PRO A 277 2.52 10.17 -24.14
CA PRO A 277 3.88 10.38 -24.64
C PRO A 277 4.50 9.03 -24.96
N VAL A 278 5.23 8.98 -26.08
CA VAL A 278 5.91 7.74 -26.51
C VAL A 278 6.86 7.32 -25.39
N VAL A 279 6.52 6.23 -24.74
CA VAL A 279 7.40 5.62 -23.71
C VAL A 279 8.48 4.85 -24.45
N ALA A 280 9.74 5.19 -24.22
CA ALA A 280 10.86 4.42 -24.71
C ALA A 280 10.92 3.09 -23.94
N PHE A 281 10.48 2.01 -24.59
CA PHE A 281 10.63 0.67 -24.02
C PHE A 281 12.11 0.25 -24.14
N ARG A 282 12.65 -0.31 -23.09
CA ARG A 282 13.96 -0.97 -23.13
C ARG A 282 13.80 -2.36 -23.72
N THR A 283 14.78 -2.77 -24.49
CA THR A 283 14.81 -4.11 -25.06
C THR A 283 15.21 -5.13 -23.98
N GLU A 284 14.78 -6.38 -24.13
CA GLU A 284 15.20 -7.47 -23.24
C GLU A 284 16.74 -7.57 -23.15
N LYS A 285 17.43 -7.32 -24.27
CA LYS A 285 18.88 -7.30 -24.31
C LYS A 285 19.49 -6.20 -23.42
N GLU A 286 18.98 -4.97 -23.48
CA GLU A 286 19.47 -3.88 -22.61
C GLU A 286 19.27 -4.19 -21.13
N ILE A 287 18.15 -4.83 -20.78
CA ILE A 287 17.83 -5.24 -19.41
C ILE A 287 18.80 -6.33 -18.94
N SER A 288 19.02 -7.37 -19.74
CA SER A 288 19.93 -8.47 -19.44
C SER A 288 21.39 -8.04 -19.41
N ASP A 289 21.81 -7.18 -20.33
CA ASP A 289 23.17 -6.60 -20.34
C ASP A 289 23.43 -5.77 -19.07
N ASN A 290 22.43 -5.00 -18.61
CA ASN A 290 22.53 -4.26 -17.34
C ASN A 290 22.62 -5.20 -16.13
N TYR A 291 21.84 -6.26 -16.10
CA TYR A 291 21.88 -7.25 -15.03
C TYR A 291 23.25 -7.94 -14.97
N THR A 292 23.78 -8.37 -16.11
CA THR A 292 25.12 -8.97 -16.23
C THR A 292 26.20 -8.00 -15.75
N ARG A 293 26.09 -6.71 -16.09
CA ARG A 293 27.03 -5.70 -15.61
C ARG A 293 26.99 -5.57 -14.08
N ILE A 294 25.81 -5.55 -13.47
CA ILE A 294 25.67 -5.49 -12.02
C ILE A 294 26.36 -6.69 -11.36
N LEU A 295 26.15 -7.89 -11.89
CA LEU A 295 26.77 -9.09 -11.36
C LEU A 295 28.32 -9.04 -11.44
N LYS A 296 28.88 -8.59 -12.56
CA LYS A 296 30.33 -8.42 -12.73
C LYS A 296 30.89 -7.36 -11.78
N ASP A 297 30.20 -6.25 -11.57
CA ASP A 297 30.64 -5.22 -10.63
C ASP A 297 30.70 -5.76 -9.19
N ILE A 298 29.78 -6.65 -8.83
CA ILE A 298 29.77 -7.30 -7.52
C ILE A 298 30.92 -8.31 -7.40
N GLU A 299 31.16 -9.10 -8.42
CA GLU A 299 32.30 -10.05 -8.46
C GLU A 299 33.64 -9.34 -8.29
N ARG A 300 33.78 -8.17 -8.93
CA ARG A 300 34.96 -7.34 -8.73
C ARG A 300 35.12 -6.89 -7.29
N VAL A 301 34.01 -6.44 -6.65
CA VAL A 301 34.01 -6.01 -5.23
C VAL A 301 34.33 -7.17 -4.30
N LEU A 302 33.91 -8.40 -4.65
CA LEU A 302 34.18 -9.61 -3.87
C LEU A 302 35.55 -10.24 -4.16
N GLY A 303 36.34 -9.67 -5.10
CA GLY A 303 37.62 -10.23 -5.48
C GLY A 303 37.53 -11.53 -6.27
N MET A 304 36.41 -11.79 -6.94
CA MET A 304 36.12 -13.02 -7.69
C MET A 304 36.38 -12.86 -9.20
N GLU A 305 37.29 -12.01 -9.62
CA GLU A 305 37.45 -11.57 -11.03
C GLU A 305 37.77 -12.71 -12.02
N ASP A 306 38.21 -13.90 -11.54
CA ASP A 306 38.60 -15.04 -12.37
C ASP A 306 37.61 -16.23 -12.34
N ALA A 307 36.48 -16.11 -11.69
CA ALA A 307 35.48 -17.20 -11.66
C ALA A 307 34.57 -17.14 -12.89
N GLU A 308 34.56 -18.19 -13.72
CA GLU A 308 33.53 -18.36 -14.75
C GLU A 308 32.14 -18.37 -14.09
N VAL A 309 31.35 -17.37 -14.43
CA VAL A 309 29.97 -17.21 -13.86
C VAL A 309 29.06 -18.22 -14.53
N ASP A 310 28.75 -19.31 -13.88
CA ASP A 310 27.65 -20.18 -14.27
C ASP A 310 26.32 -19.51 -13.86
N VAL A 311 25.75 -18.76 -14.79
CA VAL A 311 24.43 -18.05 -14.61
C VAL A 311 23.34 -19.05 -14.25
N ASN A 312 23.45 -20.33 -14.63
CA ASN A 312 22.45 -21.36 -14.35
C ASN A 312 22.48 -21.85 -12.89
N SER A 313 23.61 -21.68 -12.18
CA SER A 313 23.71 -22.06 -10.77
C SER A 313 22.87 -21.15 -9.85
N LEU A 314 22.46 -19.96 -10.30
CA LEU A 314 21.62 -19.01 -9.56
C LEU A 314 20.13 -19.38 -9.59
N PHE A 315 19.72 -20.32 -10.42
CA PHE A 315 18.34 -20.77 -10.59
C PHE A 315 18.06 -22.14 -9.96
N ILE A 316 18.72 -22.49 -8.87
CA ILE A 316 18.42 -23.71 -8.13
C ILE A 316 17.19 -23.48 -7.25
N GLY A 317 16.04 -23.79 -7.81
CA GLY A 317 14.76 -23.77 -7.15
C GLY A 317 13.64 -24.19 -8.10
N LYS A 318 13.65 -25.48 -8.51
CA LYS A 318 12.46 -26.12 -9.07
C LYS A 318 11.56 -26.58 -7.95
#